data_cf1b90ca50e030c34b54a0b63d18ba8c
#
_entry.id   cf1b90ca50e030c34b54a0b63d18ba8c
#
_cell.length_a   1.000
_cell.length_b   1.000
_cell.length_c   1.000
_cell.angle_alpha   90.00
_cell.angle_beta   90.00
_cell.angle_gamma   90.00
#
_symmetry.space_group_name_H-M   'P 1'
#
loop_
_entity.id
_entity.type
_entity.pdbx_description
1 polymer ?
#
loop_
_entity_poly.entity_id
_entity_poly.type
_entity_poly.pdbx_seq_one_letter_code
_entity_poly.pdbx_strand_id
1 'polypeptide(L)'
;DCVNIFYNLLKAETADGQVYATKLGYTVDNSGNINYSSLVSSELKGPYVYETGSIFANIPFAAADATIYRNGIISTAAAVQIYDVYYYNEALKTVWIYANSVTGRYTAASPSTANPTSATVAGNTYNLESAAAYKLSDLGSYTIGDTVTLLLGKDGTVVDVVSTSRFSGSYAGIVSKIGSDSYTNEAGAKVIESVVYVTCTDGVVRSYQTDTDKFKVGDVVSISFDGQSNTVQKEAVKRINGKFNS
;
A
#
# COMPACT_ATOMS: atom_id res chain seq x y z
N ASP A 1 -37.44 0.12 17.44
CA ASP A 1 -36.24 -0.12 16.65
C ASP A 1 -35.06 -0.25 17.60
N CYS A 2 -34.61 -1.50 17.86
CA CYS A 2 -33.60 -1.83 18.87
C CYS A 2 -32.25 -1.12 18.59
N VAL A 3 -31.90 -0.91 17.31
CA VAL A 3 -30.64 -0.24 16.93
C VAL A 3 -30.61 1.20 17.46
N ASN A 4 -31.69 1.94 17.30
CA ASN A 4 -31.80 3.31 17.80
C ASN A 4 -31.79 3.40 19.33
N ILE A 5 -32.35 2.38 20.00
CA ILE A 5 -32.30 2.32 21.48
C ILE A 5 -30.86 2.13 21.96
N PHE A 6 -30.12 1.18 21.38
CA PHE A 6 -28.71 0.96 21.72
C PHE A 6 -27.81 2.14 21.35
N TYR A 7 -28.07 2.75 20.19
CA TYR A 7 -27.35 3.95 19.76
C TYR A 7 -27.55 5.12 20.74
N ASN A 8 -28.79 5.37 21.16
CA ASN A 8 -29.10 6.40 22.14
C ASN A 8 -28.55 6.08 23.53
N LEU A 9 -28.54 4.80 23.92
CA LEU A 9 -27.91 4.37 25.19
C LEU A 9 -26.40 4.65 25.19
N LEU A 10 -25.70 4.39 24.11
CA LEU A 10 -24.28 4.71 24.00
C LEU A 10 -23.98 6.20 24.17
N LYS A 11 -24.90 7.07 23.75
CA LYS A 11 -24.81 8.55 23.89
C LYS A 11 -25.31 9.09 25.20
N ALA A 12 -25.95 8.26 26.05
CA ALA A 12 -26.50 8.71 27.31
C ALA A 12 -25.36 9.09 28.28
N GLU A 13 -25.60 10.12 29.09
CA GLU A 13 -24.69 10.51 30.16
C GLU A 13 -24.88 9.58 31.36
N THR A 14 -23.77 9.17 31.93
CA THR A 14 -23.73 8.43 33.20
C THR A 14 -23.82 9.38 34.39
N ALA A 15 -24.07 8.86 35.59
CA ALA A 15 -24.24 9.67 36.79
C ALA A 15 -23.03 10.55 37.16
N ASP A 16 -21.85 10.21 36.62
CA ASP A 16 -20.62 10.98 36.76
C ASP A 16 -20.36 11.96 35.58
N GLY A 17 -21.38 12.19 34.74
CA GLY A 17 -21.33 13.17 33.63
C GLY A 17 -20.52 12.73 32.41
N GLN A 18 -20.16 11.44 32.34
CA GLN A 18 -19.45 10.91 31.14
C GLN A 18 -20.45 10.26 30.19
N VAL A 19 -20.14 10.32 28.88
CA VAL A 19 -20.92 9.58 27.86
C VAL A 19 -20.70 8.08 28.07
N TYR A 20 -21.78 7.28 28.12
CA TYR A 20 -21.71 5.83 28.40
C TYR A 20 -20.74 5.08 27.46
N ALA A 21 -20.64 5.50 26.21
CA ALA A 21 -19.67 4.92 25.26
C ALA A 21 -18.23 4.97 25.77
N THR A 22 -17.83 6.01 26.54
CA THR A 22 -16.46 6.10 27.08
C THR A 22 -16.19 5.05 28.16
N LYS A 23 -17.21 4.63 28.91
CA LYS A 23 -17.09 3.53 29.89
C LYS A 23 -16.86 2.19 29.20
N LEU A 24 -17.26 2.05 27.96
CA LEU A 24 -17.04 0.88 27.12
C LEU A 24 -15.74 0.97 26.33
N GLY A 25 -14.92 2.01 26.55
CA GLY A 25 -13.64 2.19 25.89
C GLY A 25 -13.71 2.89 24.52
N TYR A 26 -14.86 3.43 24.14
CA TYR A 26 -15.00 4.18 22.89
C TYR A 26 -14.59 5.63 23.07
N THR A 27 -13.98 6.22 22.02
CA THR A 27 -13.67 7.65 22.01
C THR A 27 -14.87 8.45 21.54
N VAL A 28 -15.07 9.62 22.15
CA VAL A 28 -16.09 10.59 21.75
C VAL A 28 -15.41 11.91 21.37
N ASP A 29 -16.03 12.68 20.49
CA ASP A 29 -15.60 14.02 20.15
C ASP A 29 -16.01 15.02 21.24
N ASN A 30 -15.59 16.28 21.11
CA ASN A 30 -15.92 17.36 22.05
C ASN A 30 -17.43 17.67 22.14
N SER A 31 -18.23 17.13 21.23
CA SER A 31 -19.69 17.28 21.20
C SER A 31 -20.42 16.04 21.74
N GLY A 32 -19.69 15.06 22.27
CA GLY A 32 -20.22 13.81 22.81
C GLY A 32 -20.64 12.79 21.75
N ASN A 33 -20.24 12.99 20.48
CA ASN A 33 -20.51 12.00 19.44
C ASN A 33 -19.45 10.90 19.45
N ILE A 34 -19.91 9.66 19.26
CA ILE A 34 -19.00 8.51 19.19
C ILE A 34 -18.16 8.61 17.92
N ASN A 35 -16.83 8.47 18.08
CA ASN A 35 -15.92 8.38 16.97
C ASN A 35 -15.95 6.98 16.36
N TYR A 36 -16.83 6.76 15.37
CA TYR A 36 -16.98 5.47 14.71
C TYR A 36 -15.72 5.02 13.95
N SER A 37 -14.92 5.95 13.45
CA SER A 37 -13.66 5.61 12.80
C SER A 37 -12.68 4.99 13.81
N SER A 38 -12.60 5.51 15.04
CA SER A 38 -11.76 4.93 16.07
C SER A 38 -12.32 3.59 16.58
N LEU A 39 -13.66 3.45 16.67
CA LEU A 39 -14.30 2.19 17.04
C LEU A 39 -13.94 1.09 16.02
N VAL A 40 -14.13 1.35 14.72
CA VAL A 40 -13.78 0.39 13.68
C VAL A 40 -12.29 0.10 13.68
N SER A 41 -11.44 1.12 13.90
CA SER A 41 -9.99 0.97 13.94
C SER A 41 -9.49 0.18 15.14
N SER A 42 -10.09 0.33 16.33
CA SER A 42 -9.68 -0.39 17.54
C SER A 42 -9.97 -1.90 17.47
N GLU A 43 -11.02 -2.28 16.73
CA GLU A 43 -11.42 -3.67 16.52
C GLU A 43 -10.88 -4.27 15.22
N LEU A 44 -10.10 -3.49 14.47
CA LEU A 44 -9.53 -3.92 13.19
C LEU A 44 -8.35 -4.87 13.45
N LYS A 45 -8.45 -6.09 12.94
CA LYS A 45 -7.38 -7.09 12.95
C LYS A 45 -6.59 -7.03 11.66
N GLY A 46 -5.29 -7.12 11.73
CA GLY A 46 -4.35 -7.00 10.62
C GLY A 46 -3.30 -5.91 10.86
N PRO A 47 -2.45 -5.62 9.89
CA PRO A 47 -2.46 -6.15 8.51
C PRO A 47 -2.06 -7.63 8.40
N TYR A 48 -2.64 -8.32 7.42
CA TYR A 48 -2.24 -9.67 7.00
C TYR A 48 -1.97 -9.67 5.51
N VAL A 49 -1.03 -10.49 5.07
CA VAL A 49 -0.74 -10.69 3.64
C VAL A 49 -1.31 -12.03 3.20
N TYR A 50 -2.03 -12.04 2.09
CA TYR A 50 -2.52 -13.28 1.50
C TYR A 50 -1.45 -13.93 0.63
N GLU A 51 -1.01 -15.13 1.00
CA GLU A 51 0.02 -15.87 0.26
C GLU A 51 -0.54 -17.10 -0.45
N THR A 52 -1.45 -17.84 0.19
CA THR A 52 -1.98 -19.09 -0.35
C THR A 52 -3.25 -19.55 0.38
N GLY A 53 -4.03 -20.41 -0.24
CA GLY A 53 -5.22 -21.03 0.36
C GLY A 53 -6.43 -20.12 0.33
N SER A 54 -7.00 -19.81 1.49
CA SER A 54 -8.13 -18.90 1.65
C SER A 54 -7.87 -17.93 2.79
N ILE A 55 -8.14 -16.64 2.61
CA ILE A 55 -8.08 -15.66 3.70
C ILE A 55 -9.00 -16.06 4.87
N PHE A 56 -10.12 -16.73 4.58
CA PHE A 56 -11.09 -17.19 5.58
C PHE A 56 -10.61 -18.38 6.40
N ALA A 57 -9.47 -18.98 6.11
CA ALA A 57 -8.86 -19.96 7.01
C ALA A 57 -8.41 -19.34 8.35
N ASN A 58 -8.10 -18.04 8.35
CA ASN A 58 -7.59 -17.29 9.51
C ASN A 58 -8.56 -16.20 9.99
N ILE A 59 -9.76 -16.08 9.37
CA ILE A 59 -10.80 -15.14 9.76
C ILE A 59 -11.90 -15.90 10.51
N PRO A 60 -12.34 -15.46 11.70
CA PRO A 60 -13.23 -16.21 12.59
C PRO A 60 -14.71 -16.19 12.16
N PHE A 61 -15.01 -15.90 10.89
CA PHE A 61 -16.35 -15.95 10.33
C PHE A 61 -16.33 -16.47 8.89
N ALA A 62 -17.47 -17.00 8.42
CA ALA A 62 -17.57 -17.61 7.11
C ALA A 62 -17.58 -16.56 5.98
N ALA A 63 -17.03 -16.93 4.82
CA ALA A 63 -17.03 -16.07 3.63
C ALA A 63 -18.44 -15.68 3.17
N ALA A 64 -19.43 -16.56 3.38
CA ALA A 64 -20.83 -16.29 3.02
C ALA A 64 -21.49 -15.20 3.89
N ASP A 65 -20.96 -14.98 5.10
CA ASP A 65 -21.45 -13.95 6.03
C ASP A 65 -20.69 -12.63 5.88
N ALA A 66 -19.61 -12.61 5.08
CA ALA A 66 -18.67 -11.50 5.02
C ALA A 66 -19.12 -10.42 4.04
N THR A 67 -19.01 -9.16 4.45
CA THR A 67 -18.94 -8.03 3.53
C THR A 67 -17.48 -7.80 3.15
N ILE A 68 -17.16 -7.83 1.87
CA ILE A 68 -15.78 -7.71 1.38
C ILE A 68 -15.64 -6.45 0.55
N TYR A 69 -14.63 -5.64 0.87
CA TYR A 69 -14.23 -4.49 0.08
C TYR A 69 -12.81 -4.71 -0.46
N ARG A 70 -12.58 -4.45 -1.75
CA ARG A 70 -11.25 -4.43 -2.36
C ARG A 70 -10.98 -3.06 -2.93
N ASN A 71 -9.95 -2.38 -2.40
CA ASN A 71 -9.65 -0.97 -2.70
C ASN A 71 -10.88 -0.05 -2.58
N GLY A 72 -11.68 -0.25 -1.52
CA GLY A 72 -12.88 0.55 -1.23
C GLY A 72 -14.15 0.17 -2.01
N ILE A 73 -14.08 -0.79 -2.94
CA ILE A 73 -15.22 -1.23 -3.75
C ILE A 73 -15.71 -2.59 -3.25
N ILE A 74 -17.03 -2.79 -3.17
CA ILE A 74 -17.63 -4.10 -2.83
C ILE A 74 -17.10 -5.17 -3.77
N SER A 75 -16.67 -6.30 -3.20
CA SER A 75 -15.99 -7.38 -3.88
C SER A 75 -16.41 -8.76 -3.35
N THR A 76 -15.72 -9.80 -3.79
CA THR A 76 -15.98 -11.18 -3.38
C THR A 76 -14.68 -11.87 -2.94
N ALA A 77 -14.80 -12.98 -2.21
CA ALA A 77 -13.64 -13.79 -1.81
C ALA A 77 -12.84 -14.32 -3.02
N ALA A 78 -13.49 -14.56 -4.15
CA ALA A 78 -12.83 -15.02 -5.38
C ALA A 78 -11.97 -13.95 -6.07
N ALA A 79 -12.14 -12.66 -5.72
CA ALA A 79 -11.36 -11.57 -6.26
C ALA A 79 -10.04 -11.31 -5.50
N VAL A 80 -9.81 -12.02 -4.39
CA VAL A 80 -8.58 -11.91 -3.59
C VAL A 80 -7.42 -12.50 -4.39
N GLN A 81 -6.31 -11.77 -4.46
CA GLN A 81 -5.11 -12.18 -5.18
C GLN A 81 -3.93 -12.35 -4.23
N ILE A 82 -2.99 -13.21 -4.61
CA ILE A 82 -1.73 -13.39 -3.87
C ILE A 82 -1.06 -12.03 -3.69
N TYR A 83 -0.59 -11.77 -2.45
CA TYR A 83 0.00 -10.52 -1.99
C TYR A 83 -0.97 -9.35 -1.80
N ASP A 84 -2.29 -9.56 -1.89
CA ASP A 84 -3.22 -8.59 -1.34
C ASP A 84 -3.02 -8.47 0.19
N VAL A 85 -3.04 -7.24 0.70
CA VAL A 85 -3.04 -6.95 2.14
C VAL A 85 -4.47 -6.88 2.62
N TYR A 86 -4.81 -7.56 3.71
CA TYR A 86 -6.17 -7.52 4.23
C TYR A 86 -6.23 -7.25 5.73
N TYR A 87 -7.36 -6.69 6.10
CA TYR A 87 -7.78 -6.43 7.47
C TYR A 87 -9.19 -6.97 7.64
N TYR A 88 -9.58 -7.32 8.85
CA TYR A 88 -10.97 -7.67 9.13
C TYR A 88 -11.45 -7.12 10.47
N ASN A 89 -12.76 -6.96 10.58
CA ASN A 89 -13.45 -6.68 11.84
C ASN A 89 -14.46 -7.81 12.06
N GLU A 90 -14.34 -8.51 13.19
CA GLU A 90 -15.15 -9.67 13.51
C GLU A 90 -16.60 -9.29 13.78
N ALA A 91 -16.84 -8.22 14.55
CA ALA A 91 -18.17 -7.78 14.92
C ALA A 91 -18.99 -7.32 13.72
N LEU A 92 -18.33 -6.65 12.75
CA LEU A 92 -18.97 -6.20 11.52
C LEU A 92 -18.99 -7.27 10.43
N LYS A 93 -18.32 -8.41 10.62
CA LYS A 93 -18.09 -9.46 9.61
C LYS A 93 -17.61 -8.85 8.29
N THR A 94 -16.69 -7.90 8.37
CA THR A 94 -16.21 -7.13 7.22
C THR A 94 -14.72 -7.36 7.00
N VAL A 95 -14.34 -7.51 5.74
CA VAL A 95 -12.96 -7.66 5.28
C VAL A 95 -12.62 -6.53 4.33
N TRP A 96 -11.52 -5.83 4.58
CA TRP A 96 -10.97 -4.81 3.69
C TRP A 96 -9.68 -5.33 3.07
N ILE A 97 -9.61 -5.31 1.75
CA ILE A 97 -8.50 -5.79 0.95
C ILE A 97 -7.87 -4.61 0.22
N TYR A 98 -6.56 -4.51 0.32
CA TYR A 98 -5.75 -3.48 -0.34
C TYR A 98 -4.78 -4.19 -1.29
N ALA A 99 -4.97 -3.96 -2.59
CA ALA A 99 -4.14 -4.50 -3.66
C ALA A 99 -3.07 -3.52 -4.12
N ASN A 100 -2.70 -2.57 -3.25
CA ASN A 100 -1.75 -1.51 -3.57
C ASN A 100 -0.33 -2.01 -3.36
N SER A 101 0.51 -1.82 -4.35
CA SER A 101 1.93 -2.17 -4.29
C SER A 101 2.80 -1.16 -5.02
N VAL A 102 4.08 -1.13 -4.66
CA VAL A 102 5.09 -0.32 -5.34
C VAL A 102 6.29 -1.19 -5.63
N THR A 103 6.67 -1.28 -6.89
CA THR A 103 7.87 -2.00 -7.32
C THR A 103 8.92 -1.01 -7.82
N GLY A 104 10.16 -1.19 -7.40
CA GLY A 104 11.27 -0.37 -7.82
C GLY A 104 12.55 -0.60 -7.04
N ARG A 105 13.57 0.20 -7.35
CA ARG A 105 14.87 0.14 -6.67
C ARG A 105 14.77 0.60 -5.24
N TYR A 106 15.23 -0.20 -4.28
CA TYR A 106 15.46 0.18 -2.89
C TYR A 106 16.76 0.98 -2.79
N THR A 107 16.68 2.27 -2.48
CA THR A 107 17.82 3.19 -2.57
C THR A 107 18.28 3.76 -1.24
N ALA A 108 17.43 3.75 -0.21
CA ALA A 108 17.79 4.27 1.11
C ALA A 108 16.89 3.69 2.21
N ALA A 109 17.46 3.58 3.42
CA ALA A 109 16.77 3.30 4.67
C ALA A 109 16.98 4.44 5.67
N SER A 110 16.00 4.72 6.49
CA SER A 110 16.09 5.70 7.55
C SER A 110 15.53 5.15 8.86
N PRO A 111 16.17 5.41 10.02
CA PRO A 111 17.40 6.18 10.20
C PRO A 111 18.66 5.43 9.75
N SER A 112 18.61 4.12 9.59
CA SER A 112 19.73 3.28 9.12
C SER A 112 19.21 1.93 8.60
N THR A 113 20.07 1.17 7.89
CA THR A 113 19.78 -0.21 7.48
C THR A 113 19.73 -1.19 8.65
N ALA A 114 20.41 -0.89 9.77
CA ALA A 114 20.34 -1.75 10.96
C ALA A 114 18.97 -1.77 11.63
N ASN A 115 18.23 -0.66 11.57
CA ASN A 115 16.88 -0.56 12.16
C ASN A 115 16.02 0.44 11.37
N PRO A 116 15.59 0.08 10.16
CA PRO A 116 14.84 1.00 9.32
C PRO A 116 13.39 1.18 9.83
N THR A 117 12.93 2.42 9.86
CA THR A 117 11.52 2.77 10.09
C THR A 117 10.87 3.29 8.81
N SER A 118 11.69 3.65 7.82
CA SER A 118 11.24 4.00 6.47
C SER A 118 12.28 3.59 5.43
N ALA A 119 11.82 3.39 4.19
CA ALA A 119 12.66 3.04 3.05
C ALA A 119 12.28 3.86 1.83
N THR A 120 13.27 4.17 1.00
CA THR A 120 13.06 4.84 -0.29
C THR A 120 13.07 3.79 -1.41
N VAL A 121 11.95 3.68 -2.12
CA VAL A 121 11.78 2.76 -3.24
C VAL A 121 11.13 3.52 -4.41
N ALA A 122 11.66 3.33 -5.61
CA ALA A 122 11.19 4.02 -6.82
C ALA A 122 11.10 5.55 -6.65
N GLY A 123 12.07 6.15 -5.91
CA GLY A 123 12.16 7.59 -5.67
C GLY A 123 11.24 8.15 -4.58
N ASN A 124 10.43 7.33 -3.91
CA ASN A 124 9.53 7.76 -2.84
C ASN A 124 9.87 7.05 -1.53
N THR A 125 9.64 7.75 -0.40
CA THR A 125 9.86 7.22 0.95
C THR A 125 8.56 6.70 1.53
N TYR A 126 8.61 5.50 2.10
CA TYR A 126 7.49 4.77 2.71
C TYR A 126 7.82 4.39 4.14
N ASN A 127 6.88 4.57 5.05
CA ASN A 127 6.98 4.05 6.41
C ASN A 127 6.82 2.53 6.40
N LEU A 128 7.48 1.84 7.34
CA LEU A 128 7.56 0.39 7.39
C LEU A 128 6.86 -0.16 8.64
N GLU A 129 6.06 -1.19 8.45
CA GLU A 129 5.67 -2.10 9.54
C GLU A 129 6.83 -3.03 9.90
N SER A 130 6.76 -3.67 11.06
CA SER A 130 7.87 -4.45 11.61
C SER A 130 8.37 -5.56 10.69
N ALA A 131 7.47 -6.25 9.98
CA ALA A 131 7.85 -7.33 9.05
C ALA A 131 8.62 -6.78 7.83
N ALA A 132 8.15 -5.67 7.25
CA ALA A 132 8.82 -4.98 6.16
C ALA A 132 10.17 -4.41 6.60
N ALA A 133 10.22 -3.80 7.78
CA ALA A 133 11.44 -3.26 8.37
C ALA A 133 12.51 -4.36 8.54
N TYR A 134 12.12 -5.52 9.06
CA TYR A 134 13.04 -6.65 9.18
C TYR A 134 13.60 -7.10 7.83
N LYS A 135 12.74 -7.27 6.81
CA LYS A 135 13.16 -7.74 5.48
C LYS A 135 14.10 -6.77 4.75
N LEU A 136 13.99 -5.46 5.03
CA LEU A 136 14.84 -4.40 4.46
C LEU A 136 16.02 -4.00 5.36
N SER A 137 16.18 -4.67 6.51
CA SER A 137 17.31 -4.42 7.41
C SER A 137 18.55 -5.23 7.02
N ASP A 138 19.68 -4.93 7.65
CA ASP A 138 20.96 -5.68 7.52
C ASP A 138 20.81 -7.18 7.85
N LEU A 139 19.76 -7.58 8.58
CA LEU A 139 19.46 -8.97 8.93
C LEU A 139 18.41 -9.58 7.99
N GLY A 140 17.88 -8.82 7.08
CA GLY A 140 16.79 -9.20 6.19
C GLY A 140 17.23 -9.85 4.90
N SER A 141 16.31 -9.90 3.94
CA SER A 141 16.51 -10.58 2.66
C SER A 141 16.84 -9.64 1.52
N TYR A 142 16.71 -8.31 1.73
CA TYR A 142 16.88 -7.30 0.70
C TYR A 142 17.84 -6.21 1.16
N THR A 143 18.65 -5.74 0.22
CA THR A 143 19.71 -4.78 0.45
C THR A 143 19.57 -3.54 -0.44
N ILE A 144 20.19 -2.43 -0.06
CA ILE A 144 20.20 -1.22 -0.88
C ILE A 144 20.81 -1.54 -2.26
N GLY A 145 20.04 -1.27 -3.30
CA GLY A 145 20.35 -1.63 -4.69
C GLY A 145 19.47 -2.74 -5.24
N ASP A 146 18.73 -3.47 -4.41
CA ASP A 146 17.78 -4.47 -4.89
C ASP A 146 16.52 -3.83 -5.48
N THR A 147 15.91 -4.52 -6.44
CA THR A 147 14.57 -4.21 -6.91
C THR A 147 13.56 -5.04 -6.13
N VAL A 148 12.67 -4.36 -5.43
CA VAL A 148 11.70 -4.98 -4.51
C VAL A 148 10.28 -4.54 -4.83
N THR A 149 9.31 -5.33 -4.38
CA THR A 149 7.90 -4.92 -4.35
C THR A 149 7.44 -4.74 -2.91
N LEU A 150 7.02 -3.53 -2.60
CA LEU A 150 6.40 -3.16 -1.32
C LEU A 150 4.89 -3.44 -1.39
N LEU A 151 4.36 -4.14 -0.40
CA LEU A 151 2.93 -4.38 -0.24
C LEU A 151 2.38 -3.33 0.74
N LEU A 152 1.43 -2.51 0.28
CA LEU A 152 0.95 -1.36 1.03
C LEU A 152 -0.36 -1.69 1.77
N GLY A 153 -0.39 -1.33 3.05
CA GLY A 153 -1.60 -1.38 3.87
C GLY A 153 -2.55 -0.20 3.63
N LYS A 154 -3.58 -0.13 4.44
CA LYS A 154 -4.67 0.86 4.34
C LYS A 154 -4.20 2.32 4.36
N ASP A 155 -3.13 2.61 5.09
CA ASP A 155 -2.58 3.96 5.27
C ASP A 155 -1.36 4.23 4.37
N GLY A 156 -1.08 3.34 3.40
CA GLY A 156 0.11 3.43 2.55
C GLY A 156 1.42 3.03 3.24
N THR A 157 1.37 2.55 4.48
CA THR A 157 2.52 1.96 5.18
C THR A 157 2.85 0.60 4.57
N VAL A 158 4.13 0.27 4.47
CA VAL A 158 4.58 -1.00 3.92
C VAL A 158 4.37 -2.10 4.96
N VAL A 159 3.50 -3.03 4.65
CA VAL A 159 3.19 -4.19 5.49
C VAL A 159 4.22 -5.30 5.30
N ASP A 160 4.60 -5.53 4.06
CA ASP A 160 5.57 -6.57 3.72
C ASP A 160 6.32 -6.23 2.44
N VAL A 161 7.42 -6.97 2.19
CA VAL A 161 8.26 -6.83 1.01
C VAL A 161 8.44 -8.19 0.35
N VAL A 162 8.28 -8.23 -0.96
CA VAL A 162 8.43 -9.45 -1.76
C VAL A 162 9.35 -9.20 -2.95
N SER A 163 9.95 -10.29 -3.47
CA SER A 163 10.76 -10.18 -4.68
C SER A 163 9.88 -9.93 -5.90
N THR A 164 10.39 -9.16 -6.85
CA THR A 164 9.71 -8.86 -8.11
C THR A 164 9.42 -10.11 -8.96
N SER A 165 10.23 -11.17 -8.83
CA SER A 165 9.99 -12.44 -9.51
C SER A 165 8.70 -13.15 -9.09
N ARG A 166 8.14 -12.79 -7.92
CA ARG A 166 6.87 -13.33 -7.41
C ARG A 166 5.68 -12.41 -7.69
N PHE A 167 5.94 -11.19 -8.14
CA PHE A 167 4.93 -10.17 -8.37
C PHE A 167 5.03 -9.65 -9.81
N SER A 168 4.18 -10.13 -10.69
CA SER A 168 4.09 -9.66 -12.08
C SER A 168 3.19 -8.42 -12.16
N GLY A 169 3.68 -7.29 -11.70
CA GLY A 169 3.04 -6.00 -11.89
C GLY A 169 3.64 -5.27 -13.10
N SER A 170 2.81 -4.56 -13.85
CA SER A 170 3.26 -3.58 -14.82
C SER A 170 2.67 -2.22 -14.46
N TYR A 171 3.46 -1.18 -14.64
CA TYR A 171 2.99 0.20 -14.45
C TYR A 171 2.97 0.90 -15.81
N ALA A 172 2.09 1.87 -15.94
CA ALA A 172 2.06 2.76 -17.11
C ALA A 172 1.99 4.20 -16.63
N GLY A 173 2.49 5.10 -17.46
CA GLY A 173 2.47 6.52 -17.12
C GLY A 173 3.10 7.40 -18.19
N ILE A 174 3.37 8.64 -17.81
CA ILE A 174 3.96 9.65 -18.68
C ILE A 174 5.29 10.09 -18.09
N VAL A 175 6.34 10.12 -18.89
CA VAL A 175 7.66 10.65 -18.49
C VAL A 175 7.51 12.14 -18.16
N SER A 176 7.71 12.49 -16.89
CA SER A 176 7.62 13.86 -16.40
C SER A 176 8.99 14.55 -16.29
N LYS A 177 10.07 13.77 -16.12
CA LYS A 177 11.43 14.26 -15.99
C LYS A 177 12.42 13.15 -16.40
N ILE A 178 13.57 13.55 -16.89
CA ILE A 178 14.73 12.68 -17.14
C ILE A 178 15.86 13.14 -16.23
N GLY A 179 16.59 12.21 -15.62
CA GLY A 179 17.66 12.55 -14.70
C GLY A 179 18.48 11.36 -14.25
N SER A 180 19.03 11.47 -13.06
CA SER A 180 19.78 10.40 -12.40
C SER A 180 19.39 10.32 -10.93
N ASP A 181 19.36 9.10 -10.39
CA ASP A 181 19.28 8.80 -8.97
C ASP A 181 20.62 8.27 -8.48
N SER A 182 20.91 8.42 -7.19
CA SER A 182 22.11 7.85 -6.60
C SER A 182 21.84 7.25 -5.24
N TYR A 183 22.53 6.16 -4.94
CA TYR A 183 22.50 5.49 -3.64
C TYR A 183 23.89 4.95 -3.29
N THR A 184 24.08 4.57 -2.03
CA THR A 184 25.28 3.86 -1.58
C THR A 184 24.93 2.40 -1.38
N ASN A 185 25.61 1.50 -2.10
CA ASN A 185 25.36 0.07 -1.99
C ASN A 185 26.01 -0.52 -0.72
N GLU A 186 25.79 -1.81 -0.45
CA GLU A 186 26.35 -2.51 0.71
C GLU A 186 27.89 -2.46 0.80
N ALA A 187 28.59 -2.43 -0.34
CA ALA A 187 30.04 -2.29 -0.38
C ALA A 187 30.54 -0.87 -0.07
N GLY A 188 29.64 0.06 0.26
CA GLY A 188 29.96 1.47 0.51
C GLY A 188 30.24 2.27 -0.76
N ALA A 189 30.02 1.71 -1.94
CA ALA A 189 30.23 2.38 -3.21
C ALA A 189 29.03 3.23 -3.60
N LYS A 190 29.28 4.48 -4.02
CA LYS A 190 28.24 5.34 -4.60
C LYS A 190 27.90 4.85 -6.01
N VAL A 191 26.65 4.48 -6.21
CA VAL A 191 26.08 4.12 -7.52
C VAL A 191 25.28 5.30 -8.04
N ILE A 192 25.41 5.62 -9.33
CA ILE A 192 24.61 6.62 -10.03
C ILE A 192 23.94 5.92 -11.20
N GLU A 193 22.62 5.99 -11.26
CA GLU A 193 21.81 5.38 -12.33
C GLU A 193 21.07 6.44 -13.10
N SER A 194 21.05 6.32 -14.43
CA SER A 194 20.19 7.13 -15.29
C SER A 194 18.73 6.66 -15.14
N VAL A 195 17.82 7.60 -14.88
CA VAL A 195 16.41 7.29 -14.62
C VAL A 195 15.47 8.20 -15.40
N VAL A 196 14.30 7.67 -15.69
CA VAL A 196 13.11 8.47 -16.05
C VAL A 196 12.18 8.57 -14.83
N TYR A 197 11.66 9.76 -14.59
CA TYR A 197 10.60 9.98 -13.61
C TYR A 197 9.27 9.88 -14.34
N VAL A 198 8.41 8.96 -13.92
CA VAL A 198 7.15 8.65 -14.57
C VAL A 198 6.00 9.01 -13.64
N THR A 199 5.10 9.87 -14.09
CA THR A 199 3.81 10.05 -13.43
C THR A 199 2.94 8.86 -13.81
N CYS A 200 2.76 7.94 -12.87
CA CYS A 200 2.02 6.70 -13.06
C CYS A 200 0.49 6.95 -13.05
N THR A 201 -0.28 5.94 -13.44
CA THR A 201 -1.75 6.01 -13.53
C THR A 201 -2.45 6.28 -12.20
N ASP A 202 -1.79 6.02 -11.07
CA ASP A 202 -2.24 6.35 -9.72
C ASP A 202 -1.89 7.79 -9.29
N GLY A 203 -1.29 8.59 -10.18
CA GLY A 203 -0.88 9.97 -9.93
C GLY A 203 0.46 10.12 -9.19
N VAL A 204 1.09 9.03 -8.78
CA VAL A 204 2.38 9.07 -8.06
C VAL A 204 3.54 9.11 -9.06
N VAL A 205 4.50 9.98 -8.81
CA VAL A 205 5.75 10.03 -9.60
C VAL A 205 6.74 9.02 -9.04
N ARG A 206 7.25 8.14 -9.92
CA ARG A 206 8.25 7.12 -9.57
C ARG A 206 9.45 7.20 -10.50
N SER A 207 10.62 6.83 -9.99
CA SER A 207 11.84 6.76 -10.80
C SER A 207 12.13 5.31 -11.21
N TYR A 208 12.52 5.15 -12.48
CA TYR A 208 12.87 3.86 -13.05
C TYR A 208 14.14 3.96 -13.86
N GLN A 209 15.08 3.03 -13.60
CA GLN A 209 16.33 2.95 -14.32
C GLN A 209 16.11 2.64 -15.81
N THR A 210 16.76 3.39 -16.68
CA THR A 210 16.75 3.13 -18.12
C THR A 210 17.85 3.92 -18.83
N ASP A 211 18.12 3.54 -20.10
CA ASP A 211 18.88 4.37 -21.03
C ASP A 211 18.02 5.59 -21.41
N THR A 212 18.36 6.74 -20.85
CA THR A 212 17.54 7.95 -20.93
C THR A 212 17.56 8.59 -22.33
N ASP A 213 18.53 8.29 -23.18
CA ASP A 213 18.64 8.86 -24.52
C ASP A 213 17.48 8.46 -25.44
N LYS A 214 16.78 7.38 -25.08
CA LYS A 214 15.61 6.87 -25.81
C LYS A 214 14.31 7.58 -25.48
N PHE A 215 14.29 8.40 -24.41
CA PHE A 215 13.07 8.97 -23.87
C PHE A 215 13.10 10.50 -23.88
N LYS A 216 11.92 11.09 -23.86
CA LYS A 216 11.71 12.53 -23.66
C LYS A 216 10.49 12.77 -22.75
N VAL A 217 10.45 13.94 -22.12
CA VAL A 217 9.29 14.38 -21.35
C VAL A 217 8.04 14.35 -22.23
N GLY A 218 6.96 13.77 -21.70
CA GLY A 218 5.69 13.58 -22.41
C GLY A 218 5.54 12.23 -23.10
N ASP A 219 6.60 11.39 -23.17
CA ASP A 219 6.44 10.03 -23.69
C ASP A 219 5.55 9.19 -22.78
N VAL A 220 4.64 8.43 -23.37
CA VAL A 220 3.86 7.41 -22.68
C VAL A 220 4.71 6.14 -22.62
N VAL A 221 4.81 5.57 -21.43
CA VAL A 221 5.64 4.39 -21.18
C VAL A 221 4.91 3.33 -20.38
N SER A 222 5.27 2.08 -20.60
CA SER A 222 5.02 0.96 -19.71
C SER A 222 6.31 0.54 -19.02
N ILE A 223 6.18 0.08 -17.77
CA ILE A 223 7.28 -0.41 -16.97
C ILE A 223 6.95 -1.84 -16.56
N SER A 224 7.84 -2.76 -16.89
CA SER A 224 7.78 -4.15 -16.47
C SER A 224 9.02 -4.53 -15.67
N PHE A 225 8.93 -5.60 -14.91
CA PHE A 225 10.01 -6.08 -14.05
C PHE A 225 10.33 -7.53 -14.36
N ASP A 226 11.62 -7.85 -14.36
CA ASP A 226 12.14 -9.20 -14.52
C ASP A 226 13.25 -9.40 -13.48
N GLY A 227 12.92 -10.09 -12.39
CA GLY A 227 13.82 -10.30 -11.26
C GLY A 227 14.29 -8.98 -10.65
N GLN A 228 15.59 -8.67 -10.76
CA GLN A 228 16.22 -7.48 -10.17
C GLN A 228 16.26 -6.28 -11.13
N SER A 229 15.72 -6.41 -12.32
CA SER A 229 15.74 -5.34 -13.32
C SER A 229 14.34 -4.86 -13.67
N ASN A 230 14.26 -3.61 -14.14
CA ASN A 230 13.07 -3.09 -14.79
C ASN A 230 13.36 -2.80 -16.27
N THR A 231 12.32 -2.90 -17.08
CA THR A 231 12.34 -2.45 -18.47
C THR A 231 11.32 -1.32 -18.63
N VAL A 232 11.79 -0.18 -19.12
CA VAL A 232 10.91 0.93 -19.53
C VAL A 232 10.74 0.88 -21.04
N GLN A 233 9.51 0.79 -21.50
CA GLN A 233 9.17 0.67 -22.90
C GLN A 233 8.27 1.83 -23.34
N LYS A 234 8.59 2.44 -24.48
CA LYS A 234 7.76 3.50 -25.04
C LYS A 234 6.52 2.90 -25.70
N GLU A 235 5.37 3.44 -25.35
CA GLU A 235 4.09 3.04 -25.91
C GLU A 235 3.68 3.91 -27.10
N ALA A 236 3.08 3.30 -28.10
CA ALA A 236 2.53 4.02 -29.24
C ALA A 236 1.24 4.73 -28.84
N VAL A 237 1.25 6.05 -28.86
CA VAL A 237 0.06 6.87 -28.55
C VAL A 237 -0.76 7.06 -29.82
N LYS A 238 -1.99 6.53 -29.83
CA LYS A 238 -2.95 6.82 -30.89
C LYS A 238 -3.70 8.11 -30.54
N ARG A 239 -3.56 9.16 -31.34
CA ARG A 239 -4.37 10.37 -31.20
C ARG A 239 -5.84 10.02 -31.48
N ILE A 240 -6.70 10.28 -30.52
CA ILE A 240 -8.15 10.24 -30.71
C ILE A 240 -8.54 11.63 -31.23
N ASN A 241 -8.81 11.74 -32.52
CA ASN A 241 -9.39 12.94 -33.11
C ASN A 241 -10.92 12.83 -33.00
N GLY A 242 -11.48 13.31 -31.90
CA GLY A 242 -12.92 13.32 -31.65
C GLY A 242 -13.30 14.44 -30.69
N LYS A 243 -14.53 14.97 -30.82
CA LYS A 243 -15.10 15.83 -29.80
C LYS A 243 -15.66 14.94 -28.69
N PHE A 244 -15.21 15.15 -27.45
CA PHE A 244 -15.90 14.58 -26.29
C PHE A 244 -17.20 15.37 -26.11
N ASN A 245 -18.35 14.74 -26.29
CA ASN A 245 -19.61 15.32 -25.87
C ASN A 245 -19.72 15.13 -24.36
N SER A 246 -19.77 16.26 -23.63
CA SER A 246 -20.07 16.32 -22.19
C SER A 246 -21.54 16.05 -21.94
#